data_e08cf58b56c1401a0f099b8b4863f17b
#
_entry.id   e08cf58b56c1401a0f099b8b4863f17b
#
_cell.length_a   1.000
_cell.length_b   1.000
_cell.length_c   1.000
_cell.angle_alpha   90.00
_cell.angle_beta   90.00
_cell.angle_gamma   90.00
#
_symmetry.space_group_name_H-M   'P 1'
#
loop_
_entity.id
_entity.type
_entity.pdbx_description
1 polymer ?
#
loop_
_entity_poly.entity_id
_entity_poly.type
_entity_poly.pdbx_seq_one_letter_code
_entity_poly.pdbx_strand_id
1 'polypeptide(L)'
;MPESTPRVFILIPTHTTRHLACCLASLAHQSLPPAGVVVTCDTDDSSIGALLDAWWPRVAGRLAERTGQQVSLVHTFRPHQGQAQLNQVRNNGLRALRDHAGITPGDLVVVLDGDTMLASDAVEKHQALAARGVELVIPYRYMIGEDVSKGVDAEVVLAKGVAREGLIDSAMQADLLKRHRRYRRHLLLSRLGLGKGHKPKLIGGHHAVKFARLLEVNGFDEEYIGYRFNDDDLSRRLRSARVRTAIAVKEIEAFHLWHAVRAPERLKDAPGYKRWSRTDLPTRCVRGIENPLGQPVPGVRVVGVG
;
A
#
# COMPACT_ATOMS: atom_id res chain seq x y z
N MET A 1 7.16 29.65 7.60
CA MET A 1 5.77 29.38 7.17
C MET A 1 5.31 28.13 7.90
N PRO A 2 4.11 28.05 8.49
CA PRO A 2 3.65 26.80 9.03
C PRO A 2 3.65 25.74 7.93
N GLU A 3 4.26 24.57 8.19
CA GLU A 3 4.21 23.46 7.25
C GLU A 3 2.74 23.12 6.98
N SER A 4 2.38 23.03 5.70
CA SER A 4 1.02 22.61 5.31
C SER A 4 0.73 21.22 5.86
N THR A 5 -0.49 20.98 6.30
CA THR A 5 -0.92 19.65 6.76
C THR A 5 -0.60 18.61 5.67
N PRO A 6 0.13 17.53 6.00
CA PRO A 6 0.45 16.48 5.04
C PRO A 6 -0.81 15.90 4.43
N ARG A 7 -0.86 15.75 3.10
CA ARG A 7 -1.94 15.07 2.39
C ARG A 7 -1.64 13.57 2.33
N VAL A 8 -2.69 12.77 2.11
CA VAL A 8 -2.57 11.32 1.97
C VAL A 8 -2.92 10.92 0.56
N PHE A 9 -2.02 10.21 -0.10
CA PHE A 9 -2.20 9.60 -1.41
C PHE A 9 -2.25 8.08 -1.28
N ILE A 10 -3.03 7.42 -2.13
CA ILE A 10 -3.14 5.96 -2.12
C ILE A 10 -2.51 5.39 -3.37
N LEU A 11 -1.60 4.43 -3.19
CA LEU A 11 -0.97 3.65 -4.25
C LEU A 11 -1.47 2.21 -4.19
N ILE A 12 -2.14 1.75 -5.26
CA ILE A 12 -2.74 0.42 -5.37
C ILE A 12 -2.01 -0.39 -6.44
N PRO A 13 -0.98 -1.18 -6.08
CA PRO A 13 -0.42 -2.16 -6.98
C PRO A 13 -1.39 -3.34 -7.14
N THR A 14 -1.65 -3.75 -8.39
CA THR A 14 -2.49 -4.92 -8.69
C THR A 14 -2.04 -5.61 -9.97
N HIS A 15 -2.40 -6.86 -10.15
CA HIS A 15 -2.19 -7.63 -11.38
C HIS A 15 -3.47 -8.39 -11.79
N THR A 16 -4.59 -8.12 -11.11
CA THR A 16 -5.86 -8.79 -11.30
C THR A 16 -7.02 -7.88 -10.93
N THR A 17 -8.18 -8.11 -11.51
CA THR A 17 -9.44 -7.45 -11.13
C THR A 17 -10.07 -8.05 -9.87
N ARG A 18 -9.59 -9.20 -9.41
CA ARG A 18 -10.13 -9.86 -8.21
C ARG A 18 -10.10 -8.90 -7.03
N HIS A 19 -11.26 -8.69 -6.42
CA HIS A 19 -11.48 -7.80 -5.27
C HIS A 19 -11.14 -6.31 -5.49
N LEU A 20 -10.59 -5.90 -6.66
CA LEU A 20 -10.23 -4.51 -6.93
C LEU A 20 -11.45 -3.58 -6.80
N ALA A 21 -12.63 -4.02 -7.26
CA ALA A 21 -13.86 -3.26 -7.08
C ALA A 21 -14.20 -3.03 -5.60
N CYS A 22 -14.03 -4.04 -4.73
CA CYS A 22 -14.23 -3.90 -3.28
C CYS A 22 -13.22 -2.93 -2.66
N CYS A 23 -11.95 -3.02 -3.08
CA CYS A 23 -10.90 -2.09 -2.65
C CYS A 23 -11.29 -0.65 -2.98
N LEU A 24 -11.63 -0.35 -4.25
CA LEU A 24 -12.04 0.98 -4.69
C LEU A 24 -13.31 1.44 -3.98
N ALA A 25 -14.34 0.60 -3.87
CA ALA A 25 -15.60 0.91 -3.20
C ALA A 25 -15.39 1.31 -1.74
N SER A 26 -14.40 0.72 -1.05
CA SER A 26 -14.08 1.08 0.34
C SER A 26 -13.57 2.53 0.47
N LEU A 27 -13.00 3.09 -0.59
CA LEU A 27 -12.52 4.47 -0.60
C LEU A 27 -13.67 5.48 -0.64
N ALA A 28 -14.83 5.11 -1.19
CA ALA A 28 -16.01 5.98 -1.28
C ALA A 28 -16.53 6.45 0.09
N HIS A 29 -16.17 5.76 1.15
CA HIS A 29 -16.65 6.01 2.50
C HIS A 29 -15.61 6.60 3.46
N GLN A 30 -14.45 7.00 2.95
CA GLN A 30 -13.44 7.63 3.81
C GLN A 30 -13.97 8.93 4.43
N SER A 31 -13.79 9.12 5.75
CA SER A 31 -14.15 10.33 6.47
C SER A 31 -13.36 11.56 5.99
N LEU A 32 -12.09 11.31 5.62
CA LEU A 32 -11.24 12.24 4.91
C LEU A 32 -10.87 11.63 3.56
N PRO A 33 -11.16 12.28 2.42
CA PRO A 33 -10.80 11.76 1.11
C PRO A 33 -9.27 11.76 0.93
N PRO A 34 -8.71 10.78 0.20
CA PRO A 34 -7.32 10.86 -0.22
C PRO A 34 -7.14 12.03 -1.20
N ALA A 35 -5.97 12.63 -1.22
CA ALA A 35 -5.64 13.71 -2.16
C ALA A 35 -5.49 13.24 -3.63
N GLY A 36 -5.28 11.94 -3.81
CA GLY A 36 -5.24 11.28 -5.11
C GLY A 36 -5.03 9.78 -4.95
N VAL A 37 -5.40 9.03 -5.98
CA VAL A 37 -5.25 7.57 -6.04
C VAL A 37 -4.48 7.20 -7.30
N VAL A 38 -3.51 6.30 -7.16
CA VAL A 38 -2.82 5.70 -8.30
C VAL A 38 -3.03 4.19 -8.27
N VAL A 39 -3.58 3.64 -9.35
CA VAL A 39 -3.59 2.19 -9.60
C VAL A 39 -2.46 1.87 -10.56
N THR A 40 -1.64 0.88 -10.23
CA THR A 40 -0.47 0.49 -11.02
C THR A 40 -0.45 -1.02 -11.26
N CYS A 41 -0.19 -1.43 -12.50
CA CYS A 41 -0.20 -2.84 -12.87
C CYS A 41 0.84 -3.21 -13.94
N ASP A 42 1.17 -4.51 -14.01
CA ASP A 42 2.01 -5.12 -15.04
C ASP A 42 1.29 -6.34 -15.64
N THR A 43 0.24 -6.10 -16.38
CA THR A 43 -0.57 -7.14 -17.01
C THR A 43 -0.94 -6.75 -18.42
N ASP A 44 -1.00 -7.75 -19.30
CA ASP A 44 -1.53 -7.59 -20.65
C ASP A 44 -3.07 -7.61 -20.68
N ASP A 45 -3.70 -7.88 -19.53
CA ASP A 45 -5.14 -7.90 -19.36
C ASP A 45 -5.72 -6.49 -19.26
N SER A 46 -6.49 -6.09 -20.26
CA SER A 46 -7.18 -4.80 -20.31
C SER A 46 -8.35 -4.68 -19.31
N SER A 47 -8.74 -5.77 -18.66
CA SER A 47 -9.87 -5.83 -17.73
C SER A 47 -9.70 -4.89 -16.53
N ILE A 48 -8.46 -4.65 -16.07
CA ILE A 48 -8.19 -3.68 -15.01
C ILE A 48 -8.60 -2.28 -15.47
N GLY A 49 -8.19 -1.88 -16.68
CA GLY A 49 -8.56 -0.59 -17.25
C GLY A 49 -10.08 -0.41 -17.35
N ALA A 50 -10.78 -1.41 -17.88
CA ALA A 50 -12.24 -1.38 -18.01
C ALA A 50 -12.93 -1.34 -16.63
N LEU A 51 -12.41 -2.07 -15.64
CA LEU A 51 -12.94 -2.00 -14.28
C LEU A 51 -12.77 -0.61 -13.67
N LEU A 52 -11.62 0.03 -13.86
CA LEU A 52 -11.39 1.39 -13.37
C LEU A 52 -12.34 2.39 -13.99
N ASP A 53 -12.60 2.30 -15.31
CA ASP A 53 -13.54 3.17 -16.01
C ASP A 53 -14.99 2.98 -15.51
N ALA A 54 -15.37 1.76 -15.16
CA ALA A 54 -16.70 1.47 -14.65
C ALA A 54 -16.89 1.89 -13.18
N TRP A 55 -15.86 1.74 -12.34
CA TRP A 55 -16.00 1.92 -10.89
C TRP A 55 -15.55 3.28 -10.38
N TRP A 56 -14.48 3.86 -10.94
CA TRP A 56 -13.92 5.07 -10.36
C TRP A 56 -14.87 6.27 -10.39
N PRO A 57 -15.62 6.55 -11.47
CA PRO A 57 -16.57 7.67 -11.49
C PRO A 57 -17.60 7.56 -10.35
N ARG A 58 -18.07 6.36 -10.05
CA ARG A 58 -19.04 6.10 -8.99
C ARG A 58 -18.44 6.30 -7.59
N VAL A 59 -17.19 5.83 -7.39
CA VAL A 59 -16.43 6.02 -6.14
C VAL A 59 -16.14 7.51 -5.91
N ALA A 60 -15.62 8.19 -6.91
CA ALA A 60 -15.29 9.61 -6.84
C ALA A 60 -16.53 10.49 -6.65
N GLY A 61 -17.64 10.17 -7.35
CA GLY A 61 -18.93 10.84 -7.15
C GLY A 61 -19.41 10.72 -5.70
N ARG A 62 -19.37 9.52 -5.14
CA ARG A 62 -19.77 9.28 -3.75
C ARG A 62 -18.86 10.01 -2.74
N LEU A 63 -17.55 10.05 -2.99
CA LEU A 63 -16.61 10.85 -2.19
C LEU A 63 -16.95 12.34 -2.27
N ALA A 64 -17.19 12.86 -3.48
CA ALA A 64 -17.51 14.26 -3.69
C ALA A 64 -18.82 14.66 -3.00
N GLU A 65 -19.88 13.83 -3.11
CA GLU A 65 -21.16 14.03 -2.40
C GLU A 65 -20.95 14.14 -0.87
N ARG A 66 -20.05 13.33 -0.31
CA ARG A 66 -19.85 13.25 1.14
C ARG A 66 -18.91 14.32 1.70
N THR A 67 -17.92 14.72 0.91
CA THR A 67 -16.80 15.54 1.40
C THR A 67 -16.67 16.88 0.69
N GLY A 68 -17.38 17.09 -0.43
CA GLY A 68 -17.24 18.26 -1.30
C GLY A 68 -15.92 18.27 -2.10
N GLN A 69 -15.11 17.21 -2.06
CA GLN A 69 -13.79 17.18 -2.70
C GLN A 69 -13.77 16.20 -3.88
N GLN A 70 -13.24 16.67 -5.00
CA GLN A 70 -12.96 15.82 -6.16
C GLN A 70 -11.62 15.11 -5.98
N VAL A 71 -11.61 13.79 -6.21
CA VAL A 71 -10.42 12.96 -6.14
C VAL A 71 -10.11 12.37 -7.50
N SER A 72 -8.89 12.59 -8.00
CA SER A 72 -8.44 11.99 -9.26
C SER A 72 -7.86 10.60 -9.06
N LEU A 73 -8.05 9.74 -10.08
CA LEU A 73 -7.32 8.46 -10.17
C LEU A 73 -6.42 8.48 -11.40
N VAL A 74 -5.16 8.14 -11.19
CA VAL A 74 -4.20 7.90 -12.26
C VAL A 74 -4.00 6.39 -12.38
N HIS A 75 -4.11 5.86 -13.60
CA HIS A 75 -3.79 4.47 -13.92
C HIS A 75 -2.47 4.42 -14.69
N THR A 76 -1.47 3.72 -14.13
CA THR A 76 -0.24 3.42 -14.83
C THR A 76 -0.11 1.93 -15.06
N PHE A 77 0.26 1.55 -16.28
CA PHE A 77 0.25 0.15 -16.71
C PHE A 77 1.38 -0.11 -17.69
N ARG A 78 1.89 -1.33 -17.67
CA ARG A 78 2.86 -1.82 -18.66
C ARG A 78 2.61 -3.29 -18.96
N PRO A 79 3.09 -3.80 -20.11
CA PRO A 79 3.03 -5.22 -20.43
C PRO A 79 3.77 -6.07 -19.39
N HIS A 80 3.25 -7.27 -19.12
CA HIS A 80 3.92 -8.24 -18.25
C HIS A 80 5.21 -8.77 -18.93
N GLN A 81 6.28 -8.92 -18.15
CA GLN A 81 7.58 -9.34 -18.65
C GLN A 81 7.97 -10.78 -18.22
N GLY A 82 6.98 -11.66 -18.09
CA GLY A 82 7.19 -13.07 -17.77
C GLY A 82 7.53 -13.36 -16.31
N GLN A 83 7.94 -12.35 -15.53
CA GLN A 83 8.26 -12.47 -14.11
C GLN A 83 7.53 -11.39 -13.29
N ALA A 84 7.13 -11.71 -12.08
CA ALA A 84 6.53 -10.73 -11.19
C ALA A 84 7.56 -9.68 -10.75
N GLN A 85 7.35 -8.44 -11.15
CA GLN A 85 8.22 -7.29 -10.87
C GLN A 85 7.53 -6.29 -9.92
N LEU A 86 7.05 -6.79 -8.77
CA LEU A 86 6.23 -6.02 -7.85
C LEU A 86 6.86 -4.67 -7.45
N ASN A 87 8.18 -4.64 -7.20
CA ASN A 87 8.86 -3.40 -6.82
C ASN A 87 8.90 -2.39 -7.95
N GLN A 88 9.06 -2.85 -9.18
CA GLN A 88 9.02 -1.99 -10.36
C GLN A 88 7.62 -1.41 -10.58
N VAL A 89 6.58 -2.24 -10.40
CA VAL A 89 5.17 -1.80 -10.46
C VAL A 89 4.90 -0.73 -9.41
N ARG A 90 5.31 -0.94 -8.16
CA ARG A 90 5.17 0.05 -7.09
C ARG A 90 5.90 1.35 -7.39
N ASN A 91 7.12 1.28 -7.91
CA ASN A 91 7.88 2.48 -8.28
C ASN A 91 7.27 3.21 -9.49
N ASN A 92 6.68 2.50 -10.47
CA ASN A 92 5.90 3.13 -11.54
C ASN A 92 4.76 3.96 -10.97
N GLY A 93 4.04 3.42 -9.99
CA GLY A 93 3.00 4.15 -9.29
C GLY A 93 3.53 5.35 -8.48
N LEU A 94 4.70 5.25 -7.84
CA LEU A 94 5.34 6.37 -7.14
C LEU A 94 5.76 7.47 -8.11
N ARG A 95 6.25 7.12 -9.31
CA ARG A 95 6.53 8.08 -10.38
C ARG A 95 5.23 8.74 -10.87
N ALA A 96 4.17 7.96 -11.07
CA ALA A 96 2.87 8.51 -11.46
C ALA A 96 2.28 9.45 -10.39
N LEU A 97 2.45 9.17 -9.11
CA LEU A 97 2.09 10.10 -8.03
C LEU A 97 2.83 11.42 -8.17
N ARG A 98 4.15 11.38 -8.41
CA ARG A 98 5.00 12.57 -8.57
C ARG A 98 4.62 13.37 -9.82
N ASP A 99 4.48 12.71 -10.95
CA ASP A 99 4.43 13.35 -12.25
C ASP A 99 2.99 13.73 -12.67
N HIS A 100 1.96 13.06 -12.11
CA HIS A 100 0.58 13.22 -12.56
C HIS A 100 -0.45 13.49 -11.45
N ALA A 101 -0.15 13.19 -10.17
CA ALA A 101 -1.10 13.39 -9.07
C ALA A 101 -0.71 14.56 -8.13
N GLY A 102 0.41 15.22 -8.36
CA GLY A 102 0.82 16.41 -7.62
C GLY A 102 1.20 16.15 -6.16
N ILE A 103 1.76 14.96 -5.86
CA ILE A 103 2.31 14.67 -4.53
C ILE A 103 3.55 15.52 -4.27
N THR A 104 3.72 15.95 -3.03
CA THR A 104 4.91 16.68 -2.57
C THR A 104 5.71 15.86 -1.57
N PRO A 105 7.00 16.18 -1.34
CA PRO A 105 7.83 15.46 -0.37
C PRO A 105 7.24 15.40 1.06
N GLY A 106 6.40 16.38 1.43
CA GLY A 106 5.74 16.45 2.73
C GLY A 106 4.59 15.46 2.92
N ASP A 107 4.02 14.97 1.83
CA ASP A 107 2.82 14.13 1.81
C ASP A 107 3.13 12.66 2.19
N LEU A 108 2.08 11.91 2.50
CA LEU A 108 2.12 10.50 2.87
C LEU A 108 1.58 9.62 1.73
N VAL A 109 2.28 8.54 1.41
CA VAL A 109 1.82 7.49 0.49
C VAL A 109 1.36 6.30 1.29
N VAL A 110 0.08 5.93 1.16
CA VAL A 110 -0.47 4.65 1.63
C VAL A 110 -0.34 3.64 0.50
N VAL A 111 0.45 2.60 0.69
CA VAL A 111 0.50 1.45 -0.22
C VAL A 111 -0.58 0.47 0.22
N LEU A 112 -1.49 0.12 -0.69
CA LEU A 112 -2.65 -0.72 -0.43
C LEU A 112 -2.81 -1.75 -1.54
N ASP A 113 -2.75 -3.06 -1.23
CA ASP A 113 -2.98 -4.09 -2.25
C ASP A 113 -4.42 -4.03 -2.80
N GLY A 114 -4.60 -4.32 -4.09
CA GLY A 114 -5.90 -4.25 -4.78
C GLY A 114 -6.99 -5.21 -4.27
N ASP A 115 -6.66 -6.08 -3.33
CA ASP A 115 -7.57 -7.01 -2.65
C ASP A 115 -7.83 -6.63 -1.18
N THR A 116 -7.51 -5.40 -0.81
CA THR A 116 -7.61 -4.91 0.57
C THR A 116 -8.55 -3.71 0.66
N MET A 117 -9.60 -3.83 1.48
CA MET A 117 -10.53 -2.73 1.79
C MET A 117 -10.02 -1.94 3.00
N LEU A 118 -10.21 -0.63 3.02
CA LEU A 118 -9.91 0.24 4.16
C LEU A 118 -11.13 0.46 5.06
N ALA A 119 -10.90 0.55 6.36
CA ALA A 119 -11.89 1.12 7.28
C ALA A 119 -12.14 2.60 6.92
N SER A 120 -13.35 3.10 7.19
CA SER A 120 -13.82 4.42 6.75
C SER A 120 -13.03 5.62 7.30
N ASP A 121 -12.30 5.45 8.38
CA ASP A 121 -11.49 6.49 9.05
C ASP A 121 -9.97 6.32 8.81
N ALA A 122 -9.58 5.39 7.94
CA ALA A 122 -8.18 5.03 7.76
C ALA A 122 -7.33 6.18 7.20
N VAL A 123 -7.83 6.90 6.18
CA VAL A 123 -7.11 8.04 5.58
C VAL A 123 -6.92 9.17 6.59
N GLU A 124 -7.97 9.52 7.34
CA GLU A 124 -7.91 10.54 8.39
C GLU A 124 -6.86 10.19 9.47
N LYS A 125 -6.87 8.94 9.95
CA LYS A 125 -5.90 8.47 10.94
C LYS A 125 -4.47 8.46 10.42
N HIS A 126 -4.26 8.10 9.16
CA HIS A 126 -2.95 8.23 8.52
C HIS A 126 -2.48 9.68 8.48
N GLN A 127 -3.37 10.62 8.08
CA GLN A 127 -3.06 12.05 8.07
C GLN A 127 -2.73 12.57 9.46
N ALA A 128 -3.53 12.22 10.46
CA ALA A 128 -3.31 12.65 11.84
C ALA A 128 -1.93 12.20 12.39
N LEU A 129 -1.47 11.00 12.04
CA LEU A 129 -0.14 10.53 12.38
C LEU A 129 0.94 11.30 11.64
N ALA A 130 0.77 11.55 10.34
CA ALA A 130 1.71 12.33 9.52
C ALA A 130 1.84 13.77 10.02
N ALA A 131 0.74 14.43 10.40
CA ALA A 131 0.72 15.77 10.99
C ALA A 131 1.50 15.85 12.33
N ARG A 132 1.63 14.71 13.04
CA ARG A 132 2.45 14.58 14.25
C ARG A 132 3.91 14.24 13.94
N GLY A 133 4.31 14.32 12.67
CA GLY A 133 5.66 14.07 12.18
C GLY A 133 6.02 12.59 12.06
N VAL A 134 5.04 11.67 12.04
CA VAL A 134 5.30 10.25 11.74
C VAL A 134 5.59 10.11 10.25
N GLU A 135 6.63 9.35 9.92
CA GLU A 135 7.12 9.19 8.53
C GLU A 135 6.90 7.77 7.99
N LEU A 136 6.74 6.80 8.90
CA LEU A 136 6.40 5.41 8.57
C LEU A 136 5.29 4.94 9.50
N VAL A 137 4.14 4.57 8.94
CA VAL A 137 3.01 4.02 9.67
C VAL A 137 2.88 2.53 9.36
N ILE A 138 2.83 1.71 10.41
CA ILE A 138 2.60 0.26 10.33
C ILE A 138 1.23 -0.05 10.92
N PRO A 139 0.17 -0.10 10.09
CA PRO A 139 -1.19 -0.40 10.50
C PRO A 139 -1.44 -1.91 10.60
N TYR A 140 -2.67 -2.33 10.74
CA TYR A 140 -3.09 -3.73 10.71
C TYR A 140 -3.89 -4.05 9.44
N ARG A 141 -3.82 -5.33 9.04
CA ARG A 141 -4.61 -5.90 7.98
C ARG A 141 -5.17 -7.24 8.45
N TYR A 142 -6.48 -7.32 8.62
CA TYR A 142 -7.17 -8.57 8.89
C TYR A 142 -7.14 -9.46 7.64
N MET A 143 -6.87 -10.74 7.83
CA MET A 143 -6.91 -11.74 6.76
C MET A 143 -8.28 -12.40 6.80
N ILE A 144 -9.17 -11.96 5.93
CA ILE A 144 -10.55 -12.44 5.89
C ILE A 144 -10.58 -13.87 5.31
N GLY A 145 -11.36 -14.75 5.94
CA GLY A 145 -11.49 -16.13 5.50
C GLY A 145 -12.19 -16.27 4.14
N GLU A 146 -12.01 -17.42 3.48
CA GLU A 146 -12.52 -17.67 2.13
C GLU A 146 -14.02 -17.47 2.00
N ASP A 147 -14.81 -18.13 2.88
CA ASP A 147 -16.27 -18.10 2.80
C ASP A 147 -16.82 -16.68 3.04
N VAL A 148 -16.25 -15.95 4.01
CA VAL A 148 -16.63 -14.56 4.27
C VAL A 148 -16.26 -13.67 3.08
N SER A 149 -15.07 -13.87 2.50
CA SER A 149 -14.62 -13.08 1.35
C SER A 149 -15.48 -13.28 0.10
N LYS A 150 -16.00 -14.49 -0.12
CA LYS A 150 -16.94 -14.79 -1.23
C LYS A 150 -18.26 -14.05 -1.07
N GLY A 151 -18.67 -13.74 0.16
CA GLY A 151 -19.90 -13.00 0.46
C GLY A 151 -19.74 -11.48 0.39
N VAL A 152 -18.52 -10.95 0.20
CA VAL A 152 -18.31 -9.50 0.09
C VAL A 152 -18.68 -9.01 -1.31
N ASP A 153 -19.71 -8.17 -1.37
CA ASP A 153 -20.20 -7.57 -2.60
C ASP A 153 -19.73 -6.10 -2.70
N ALA A 154 -19.05 -5.76 -3.79
CA ALA A 154 -18.54 -4.42 -4.05
C ALA A 154 -19.66 -3.37 -4.15
N GLU A 155 -20.86 -3.73 -4.66
CA GLU A 155 -22.01 -2.83 -4.71
C GLU A 155 -22.52 -2.50 -3.31
N VAL A 156 -22.54 -3.48 -2.41
CA VAL A 156 -22.91 -3.27 -1.02
C VAL A 156 -21.88 -2.39 -0.32
N VAL A 157 -20.59 -2.63 -0.56
CA VAL A 157 -19.51 -1.79 -0.02
C VAL A 157 -19.60 -0.37 -0.54
N LEU A 158 -19.88 -0.16 -1.84
CA LEU A 158 -20.07 1.17 -2.42
C LEU A 158 -21.29 1.89 -1.82
N ALA A 159 -22.38 1.17 -1.58
CA ALA A 159 -23.61 1.76 -1.05
C ALA A 159 -23.53 2.08 0.46
N LYS A 160 -22.92 1.20 1.27
CA LYS A 160 -23.00 1.22 2.73
C LYS A 160 -21.65 1.37 3.46
N GLY A 161 -20.54 1.27 2.75
CA GLY A 161 -19.21 1.16 3.36
C GLY A 161 -18.86 -0.26 3.81
N VAL A 162 -17.67 -0.39 4.38
CA VAL A 162 -17.19 -1.66 4.93
C VAL A 162 -17.82 -1.89 6.31
N ALA A 163 -18.68 -2.90 6.40
CA ALA A 163 -19.21 -3.36 7.69
C ALA A 163 -18.16 -4.24 8.38
N ARG A 164 -17.67 -3.81 9.54
CA ARG A 164 -16.68 -4.57 10.33
C ARG A 164 -17.30 -5.84 10.93
N GLU A 165 -18.55 -5.74 11.31
CA GLU A 165 -19.37 -6.84 11.83
C GLU A 165 -19.51 -7.93 10.74
N GLY A 166 -19.27 -9.17 11.13
CA GLY A 166 -19.27 -10.31 10.21
C GLY A 166 -17.99 -10.54 9.43
N LEU A 167 -17.07 -9.56 9.35
CA LEU A 167 -15.74 -9.75 8.74
C LEU A 167 -14.71 -10.28 9.74
N ILE A 168 -14.86 -9.97 11.01
CA ILE A 168 -13.85 -10.21 12.05
C ILE A 168 -14.40 -11.10 13.14
N ASP A 169 -13.66 -12.13 13.49
CA ASP A 169 -13.92 -13.03 14.61
C ASP A 169 -13.01 -12.71 15.83
N SER A 170 -13.25 -13.41 16.93
CA SER A 170 -12.50 -13.26 18.17
C SER A 170 -11.01 -13.69 18.04
N ALA A 171 -10.72 -14.68 17.18
CA ALA A 171 -9.36 -15.13 16.95
C ALA A 171 -8.54 -14.07 16.21
N MET A 172 -9.14 -13.41 15.22
CA MET A 172 -8.53 -12.29 14.51
C MET A 172 -8.24 -11.11 15.45
N GLN A 173 -9.16 -10.81 16.37
CA GLN A 173 -8.96 -9.77 17.39
C GLN A 173 -7.80 -10.14 18.35
N ALA A 174 -7.71 -11.39 18.76
CA ALA A 174 -6.61 -11.88 19.60
C ALA A 174 -5.26 -11.78 18.86
N ASP A 175 -5.20 -12.12 17.56
CA ASP A 175 -3.98 -11.97 16.75
C ASP A 175 -3.57 -10.49 16.63
N LEU A 176 -4.50 -9.59 16.41
CA LEU A 176 -4.25 -8.14 16.39
C LEU A 176 -3.55 -7.70 17.68
N LEU A 177 -4.07 -8.05 18.86
CA LEU A 177 -3.49 -7.67 20.15
C LEU A 177 -2.11 -8.27 20.36
N LYS A 178 -1.91 -9.54 19.97
CA LYS A 178 -0.62 -10.24 20.02
C LYS A 178 0.39 -9.55 19.09
N ARG A 179 -0.02 -9.19 17.89
CA ARG A 179 0.81 -8.52 16.89
C ARG A 179 1.17 -7.11 17.33
N HIS A 180 0.23 -6.34 17.88
CA HIS A 180 0.48 -5.02 18.42
C HIS A 180 1.58 -5.04 19.49
N ARG A 181 1.46 -5.92 20.51
CA ARG A 181 2.48 -6.08 21.56
C ARG A 181 3.85 -6.46 21.00
N ARG A 182 3.88 -7.41 20.07
CA ARG A 182 5.10 -7.86 19.40
C ARG A 182 5.78 -6.73 18.59
N TYR A 183 5.01 -5.95 17.85
CA TYR A 183 5.54 -4.88 17.00
C TYR A 183 6.06 -3.72 17.84
N ARG A 184 5.36 -3.35 18.92
CA ARG A 184 5.87 -2.35 19.87
C ARG A 184 7.19 -2.76 20.49
N ARG A 185 7.31 -4.03 20.92
CA ARG A 185 8.58 -4.57 21.44
C ARG A 185 9.69 -4.49 20.38
N HIS A 186 9.41 -4.89 19.14
CA HIS A 186 10.40 -4.81 18.06
C HIS A 186 10.82 -3.35 17.79
N LEU A 187 9.90 -2.42 17.82
CA LEU A 187 10.21 -1.00 17.61
C LEU A 187 11.09 -0.46 18.75
N LEU A 188 10.79 -0.82 20.00
CA LEU A 188 11.61 -0.44 21.15
C LEU A 188 13.04 -1.00 21.01
N LEU A 189 13.18 -2.31 20.74
CA LEU A 189 14.48 -2.94 20.54
C LEU A 189 15.25 -2.29 19.37
N SER A 190 14.56 -1.95 18.28
CA SER A 190 15.18 -1.25 17.14
C SER A 190 15.73 0.12 17.55
N ARG A 191 14.98 0.89 18.37
CA ARG A 191 15.43 2.20 18.88
C ARG A 191 16.65 2.10 19.79
N LEU A 192 16.80 0.97 20.49
CA LEU A 192 17.94 0.69 21.35
C LEU A 192 19.14 0.04 20.60
N GLY A 193 19.04 -0.12 19.27
CA GLY A 193 20.07 -0.79 18.48
C GLY A 193 20.15 -2.31 18.67
N LEU A 194 19.21 -2.92 19.41
CA LEU A 194 19.18 -4.34 19.74
C LEU A 194 18.28 -5.18 18.83
N GLY A 195 17.60 -4.54 17.89
CA GLY A 195 16.62 -5.18 17.02
C GLY A 195 17.21 -5.70 15.71
N LYS A 196 16.48 -6.64 15.05
CA LYS A 196 16.77 -7.01 13.66
C LYS A 196 16.40 -5.85 12.75
N GLY A 197 17.26 -5.48 11.78
CA GLY A 197 17.10 -4.32 10.90
C GLY A 197 15.79 -4.25 10.13
N HIS A 198 15.13 -5.39 9.85
CA HIS A 198 13.84 -5.49 9.16
C HIS A 198 12.63 -5.62 10.12
N LYS A 199 12.81 -5.45 11.44
CA LYS A 199 11.72 -5.56 12.43
C LYS A 199 11.42 -4.21 13.10
N PRO A 200 10.11 -3.91 13.38
CA PRO A 200 8.90 -4.64 12.99
C PRO A 200 8.74 -4.71 11.47
N LYS A 201 8.14 -5.78 10.96
CA LYS A 201 7.92 -5.95 9.52
C LYS A 201 6.92 -4.93 8.99
N LEU A 202 7.15 -4.41 7.80
CA LEU A 202 6.08 -3.82 7.00
C LEU A 202 5.08 -4.91 6.61
N ILE A 203 3.81 -4.52 6.55
CA ILE A 203 2.76 -5.34 5.95
C ILE A 203 2.66 -4.87 4.50
N GLY A 204 3.07 -5.71 3.56
CA GLY A 204 3.24 -5.33 2.17
C GLY A 204 2.01 -4.71 1.53
N GLY A 205 0.84 -5.22 1.86
CA GLY A 205 -0.42 -4.75 1.30
C GLY A 205 -1.12 -3.65 2.11
N HIS A 206 -0.53 -3.13 3.17
CA HIS A 206 -1.01 -1.96 3.88
C HIS A 206 0.07 -1.36 4.77
N HIS A 207 0.64 -0.26 4.33
CA HIS A 207 1.56 0.57 5.12
C HIS A 207 1.57 1.99 4.54
N ALA A 208 2.09 2.95 5.29
CA ALA A 208 2.23 4.29 4.76
C ALA A 208 3.62 4.86 5.04
N VAL A 209 4.16 5.60 4.07
CA VAL A 209 5.49 6.20 4.13
C VAL A 209 5.45 7.64 3.63
N LYS A 210 6.11 8.57 4.34
CA LYS A 210 6.31 9.95 3.86
C LYS A 210 7.05 9.94 2.54
N PHE A 211 6.55 10.66 1.54
CA PHE A 211 7.10 10.60 0.18
C PHE A 211 8.58 11.01 0.12
N ALA A 212 8.98 12.03 0.90
CA ALA A 212 10.40 12.40 1.03
C ALA A 212 11.29 11.21 1.44
N ARG A 213 10.79 10.32 2.32
CA ARG A 213 11.56 9.15 2.76
C ARG A 213 11.64 8.05 1.70
N LEU A 214 10.59 7.92 0.86
CA LEU A 214 10.66 7.05 -0.31
C LEU A 214 11.68 7.56 -1.32
N LEU A 215 11.73 8.87 -1.57
CA LEU A 215 12.74 9.48 -2.44
C LEU A 215 14.17 9.30 -1.89
N GLU A 216 14.36 9.49 -0.59
CA GLU A 216 15.67 9.31 0.08
C GLU A 216 16.23 7.92 -0.11
N VAL A 217 15.41 6.88 0.06
CA VAL A 217 15.84 5.48 -0.12
C VAL A 217 15.72 5.00 -1.56
N ASN A 218 15.30 5.84 -2.51
CA ASN A 218 15.05 5.54 -3.91
C ASN A 218 13.91 4.52 -4.14
N GLY A 219 12.87 4.53 -3.28
CA GLY A 219 11.70 3.67 -3.39
C GLY A 219 11.96 2.20 -3.09
N PHE A 220 11.28 1.33 -3.81
CA PHE A 220 11.45 -0.11 -3.73
C PHE A 220 12.65 -0.55 -4.60
N ASP A 221 13.46 -1.49 -4.10
CA ASP A 221 14.62 -2.00 -4.83
C ASP A 221 14.18 -2.95 -5.96
N GLU A 222 14.28 -2.49 -7.20
CA GLU A 222 13.81 -3.21 -8.40
C GLU A 222 14.67 -4.45 -8.74
N GLU A 223 15.81 -4.64 -8.07
CA GLU A 223 16.61 -5.86 -8.22
C GLU A 223 16.05 -7.06 -7.45
N TYR A 224 14.96 -6.87 -6.65
CA TYR A 224 14.18 -7.98 -6.11
C TYR A 224 13.14 -8.44 -7.13
N ILE A 225 13.26 -9.67 -7.59
CA ILE A 225 12.35 -10.32 -8.52
C ILE A 225 11.38 -11.21 -7.73
N GLY A 226 10.12 -11.25 -8.14
CA GLY A 226 9.09 -12.08 -7.56
C GLY A 226 8.55 -11.53 -6.24
N TYR A 227 7.98 -12.43 -5.47
CA TYR A 227 7.38 -12.13 -4.17
C TYR A 227 8.38 -12.41 -3.03
N ARG A 228 8.13 -11.84 -1.87
CA ARG A 228 8.91 -11.91 -0.62
C ARG A 228 10.11 -10.98 -0.58
N PHE A 229 10.51 -10.67 0.64
CA PHE A 229 11.63 -9.80 1.02
C PHE A 229 11.51 -8.32 0.58
N ASN A 230 10.63 -7.97 -0.35
CA ASN A 230 10.43 -6.62 -0.86
C ASN A 230 10.17 -5.61 0.27
N ASP A 231 9.21 -5.94 1.12
CA ASP A 231 8.80 -5.09 2.24
C ASP A 231 9.80 -5.16 3.41
N ASP A 232 10.42 -6.32 3.63
CA ASP A 232 11.50 -6.48 4.64
C ASP A 232 12.74 -5.64 4.26
N ASP A 233 13.05 -5.55 2.96
CA ASP A 233 14.13 -4.72 2.44
C ASP A 233 13.81 -3.22 2.59
N LEU A 234 12.64 -2.78 2.13
CA LEU A 234 12.21 -1.39 2.31
C LEU A 234 12.21 -1.00 3.79
N SER A 235 11.68 -1.88 4.67
CA SER A 235 11.68 -1.67 6.11
C SER A 235 13.10 -1.47 6.66
N ARG A 236 14.07 -2.28 6.22
CA ARG A 236 15.47 -2.17 6.63
C ARG A 236 16.06 -0.84 6.19
N ARG A 237 15.88 -0.44 4.93
CA ARG A 237 16.43 0.81 4.38
C ARG A 237 15.83 2.04 5.04
N LEU A 238 14.51 2.08 5.26
CA LEU A 238 13.84 3.16 5.99
C LEU A 238 14.35 3.28 7.44
N ARG A 239 14.64 2.15 8.11
CA ARG A 239 15.23 2.18 9.46
C ARG A 239 16.66 2.69 9.46
N SER A 240 17.47 2.29 8.47
CA SER A 240 18.81 2.83 8.29
C SER A 240 18.78 4.34 8.06
N ALA A 241 17.77 4.84 7.37
CA ALA A 241 17.47 6.27 7.23
C ALA A 241 16.83 6.91 8.49
N ARG A 242 16.69 6.16 9.61
CA ARG A 242 16.19 6.64 10.92
C ARG A 242 14.79 7.26 10.85
N VAL A 243 13.90 6.73 10.01
CA VAL A 243 12.54 7.26 9.87
C VAL A 243 11.74 7.15 11.18
N ARG A 244 10.96 8.18 11.48
CA ARG A 244 10.07 8.22 12.63
C ARG A 244 8.87 7.30 12.43
N THR A 245 8.89 6.14 13.10
CA THR A 245 7.92 5.05 12.91
C THR A 245 6.84 5.03 13.99
N ALA A 246 5.57 4.87 13.59
CA ALA A 246 4.44 4.54 14.46
C ALA A 246 3.91 3.12 14.20
N ILE A 247 3.56 2.41 15.27
CA ILE A 247 2.82 1.15 15.22
C ILE A 247 1.34 1.47 15.44
N ALA A 248 0.58 1.55 14.37
CA ALA A 248 -0.84 1.91 14.35
C ALA A 248 -1.76 0.67 14.20
N VAL A 249 -1.29 -0.47 14.71
CA VAL A 249 -1.96 -1.79 14.57
C VAL A 249 -3.36 -1.81 15.20
N LYS A 250 -3.61 -1.03 16.25
CA LYS A 250 -4.93 -0.94 16.92
C LYS A 250 -5.79 0.21 16.41
N GLU A 251 -5.17 1.15 15.73
CA GLU A 251 -5.77 2.43 15.35
C GLU A 251 -6.28 2.42 13.92
N ILE A 252 -5.56 1.76 13.00
CA ILE A 252 -5.86 1.76 11.57
C ILE A 252 -6.06 0.33 11.10
N GLU A 253 -7.27 0.04 10.61
CA GLU A 253 -7.68 -1.30 10.18
C GLU A 253 -7.86 -1.36 8.66
N ALA A 254 -7.56 -2.53 8.09
CA ALA A 254 -7.87 -2.90 6.72
C ALA A 254 -8.26 -4.39 6.66
N PHE A 255 -8.97 -4.78 5.62
CA PHE A 255 -9.58 -6.10 5.47
C PHE A 255 -9.12 -6.70 4.14
N HIS A 256 -8.19 -7.66 4.22
CA HIS A 256 -7.67 -8.35 3.05
C HIS A 256 -8.57 -9.53 2.70
N LEU A 257 -9.19 -9.46 1.55
CA LEU A 257 -10.07 -10.50 1.04
C LEU A 257 -9.25 -11.71 0.60
N TRP A 258 -9.78 -12.90 0.87
CA TRP A 258 -9.10 -14.15 0.60
C TRP A 258 -8.90 -14.38 -0.90
N HIS A 259 -7.76 -14.90 -1.22
CA HIS A 259 -7.47 -15.50 -2.51
C HIS A 259 -6.51 -16.68 -2.35
N ALA A 260 -6.57 -17.64 -3.26
CA ALA A 260 -5.61 -18.73 -3.28
C ALA A 260 -4.20 -18.19 -3.48
N VAL A 261 -3.30 -18.58 -2.59
CA VAL A 261 -1.87 -18.27 -2.71
C VAL A 261 -1.14 -19.51 -3.23
N ARG A 262 -0.09 -19.30 -4.01
CA ARG A 262 0.79 -20.40 -4.41
C ARG A 262 1.42 -21.03 -3.16
N ALA A 263 1.59 -22.35 -3.20
CA ALA A 263 2.25 -23.07 -2.11
C ALA A 263 3.56 -22.40 -1.71
N PRO A 264 3.85 -22.29 -0.41
CA PRO A 264 5.04 -21.61 0.04
C PRO A 264 6.28 -22.35 -0.43
N GLU A 265 7.11 -21.70 -1.25
CA GLU A 265 8.47 -22.15 -1.50
C GLU A 265 9.27 -22.07 -0.19
N ARG A 266 10.29 -22.88 -0.05
CA ARG A 266 11.24 -22.74 1.04
C ARG A 266 11.83 -21.33 0.99
N LEU A 267 11.97 -20.68 2.14
CA LEU A 267 12.42 -19.29 2.22
C LEU A 267 13.76 -19.04 1.49
N LYS A 268 14.65 -20.02 1.54
CA LYS A 268 15.97 -19.94 0.92
C LYS A 268 15.95 -20.10 -0.61
N ASP A 269 14.88 -20.68 -1.14
CA ASP A 269 14.73 -20.94 -2.58
C ASP A 269 14.04 -19.76 -3.30
N ALA A 270 13.52 -18.80 -2.54
CA ALA A 270 12.91 -17.61 -3.10
C ALA A 270 13.96 -16.73 -3.82
N PRO A 271 13.68 -16.22 -5.04
CA PRO A 271 14.66 -15.49 -5.86
C PRO A 271 15.36 -14.35 -5.12
N GLY A 272 14.63 -13.61 -4.28
CA GLY A 272 15.16 -12.47 -3.51
C GLY A 272 16.01 -12.85 -2.30
N TYR A 273 16.09 -14.14 -1.91
CA TYR A 273 16.74 -14.54 -0.65
C TYR A 273 18.23 -14.20 -0.63
N LYS A 274 18.96 -14.52 -1.70
CA LYS A 274 20.41 -14.26 -1.81
C LYS A 274 20.74 -12.78 -1.63
N ARG A 275 19.92 -11.90 -2.24
CA ARG A 275 20.07 -10.46 -2.07
C ARG A 275 19.70 -10.03 -0.64
N TRP A 276 18.55 -10.46 -0.14
CA TRP A 276 18.07 -10.10 1.19
C TRP A 276 19.01 -10.53 2.32
N SER A 277 19.72 -11.65 2.17
CA SER A 277 20.67 -12.15 3.17
C SER A 277 22.00 -11.37 3.25
N ARG A 278 22.26 -10.48 2.30
CA ARG A 278 23.44 -9.60 2.34
C ARG A 278 23.36 -8.61 3.49
N THR A 279 24.51 -8.30 4.09
CA THR A 279 24.66 -7.35 5.19
C THR A 279 25.12 -5.96 4.73
N ASP A 280 25.64 -5.86 3.50
CA ASP A 280 26.27 -4.70 2.89
C ASP A 280 25.34 -3.92 1.95
N LEU A 281 24.02 -4.16 2.00
CA LEU A 281 23.07 -3.46 1.15
C LEU A 281 22.95 -1.98 1.53
N PRO A 282 23.01 -1.06 0.56
CA PRO A 282 22.95 0.36 0.83
C PRO A 282 21.57 0.80 1.32
N THR A 283 21.52 1.90 2.09
CA THR A 283 20.27 2.52 2.52
C THR A 283 19.46 3.04 1.32
N ARG A 284 20.14 3.60 0.32
CA ARG A 284 19.55 3.99 -0.97
C ARG A 284 19.81 2.89 -1.99
N CYS A 285 18.76 2.25 -2.53
CA CYS A 285 18.95 1.22 -3.55
C CYS A 285 19.45 1.82 -4.88
N VAL A 286 20.17 1.01 -5.64
CA VAL A 286 20.72 1.42 -6.94
C VAL A 286 19.62 1.55 -7.97
N ARG A 287 18.71 0.59 -8.04
CA ARG A 287 17.58 0.56 -8.98
C ARG A 287 16.26 0.85 -8.25
N GLY A 288 15.58 1.93 -8.62
CA GLY A 288 14.38 2.39 -7.93
C GLY A 288 13.65 3.52 -8.66
N ILE A 289 13.12 4.48 -7.94
CA ILE A 289 12.30 5.58 -8.50
C ILE A 289 13.06 6.39 -9.55
N GLU A 290 14.31 6.79 -9.25
CA GLU A 290 15.06 7.72 -10.11
C GLU A 290 15.82 7.02 -11.23
N ASN A 291 16.22 5.79 -11.03
CA ASN A 291 16.99 5.00 -12.01
C ASN A 291 16.41 3.59 -12.11
N PRO A 292 15.25 3.44 -12.77
CA PRO A 292 14.56 2.16 -12.89
C PRO A 292 15.42 1.10 -13.56
N LEU A 293 15.16 -0.15 -13.23
CA LEU A 293 15.61 -1.28 -14.02
C LEU A 293 14.94 -1.21 -15.41
N GLY A 294 15.65 -1.68 -16.45
CA GLY A 294 15.12 -1.64 -17.82
C GLY A 294 13.71 -2.25 -17.91
N GLN A 295 12.78 -1.50 -18.48
CA GLN A 295 11.39 -1.89 -18.68
C GLN A 295 10.78 -1.13 -19.86
N PRO A 296 9.68 -1.62 -20.44
CA PRO A 296 8.86 -0.82 -21.35
C PRO A 296 8.39 0.45 -20.66
N VAL A 297 8.29 1.55 -21.39
CA VAL A 297 7.75 2.80 -20.85
C VAL A 297 6.30 2.55 -20.40
N PRO A 298 5.97 2.77 -19.14
CA PRO A 298 4.60 2.60 -18.67
C PRO A 298 3.65 3.58 -19.35
N GLY A 299 2.51 3.08 -19.81
CA GLY A 299 1.39 3.92 -20.16
C GLY A 299 0.82 4.58 -18.91
N VAL A 300 0.36 5.84 -19.05
CA VAL A 300 -0.29 6.58 -17.95
C VAL A 300 -1.55 7.24 -18.49
N ARG A 301 -2.64 7.15 -17.75
CA ARG A 301 -3.90 7.85 -18.05
C ARG A 301 -4.58 8.33 -16.77
N VAL A 302 -5.27 9.43 -16.85
CA VAL A 302 -6.20 9.87 -15.81
C VAL A 302 -7.55 9.22 -16.10
N VAL A 303 -8.12 8.56 -15.10
CA VAL A 303 -9.46 7.98 -15.19
C VAL A 303 -10.46 9.10 -14.91
N GLY A 304 -11.38 9.32 -15.85
CA GLY A 304 -12.33 10.43 -15.77
C GLY A 304 -13.20 10.34 -14.51
N VAL A 305 -13.43 11.49 -13.88
CA VAL A 305 -14.59 11.74 -13.02
C VAL A 305 -15.69 12.18 -13.99
N GLY A 306 -16.76 11.38 -14.08
CA GLY A 306 -17.89 11.66 -14.96
C GLY A 306 -18.57 12.98 -14.63
#